data_b0f09e6f838d6a6e02a04f66caa831c6
#
_entry.id   b0f09e6f838d6a6e02a04f66caa831c6
#
_cell.length_a   1.000
_cell.length_b   1.000
_cell.length_c   1.000
_cell.angle_alpha   90.00
_cell.angle_beta   90.00
_cell.angle_gamma   90.00
#
_symmetry.space_group_name_H-M   'P 1'
#
loop_
_entity.id
_entity.type
_entity.pdbx_description
1 polymer ?
#
loop_
_entity_poly.entity_id
_entity_poly.type
_entity_poly.pdbx_seq_one_letter_code
_entity_poly.pdbx_strand_id
1 'polypeptide(L)'
;CFHQTKKGLVLSCVVAFLMISARKQMVIALAMLAVCILVRGIRSRNAGRSVALLAVCAAGVLGGSTLLDLGYNYVVRQDAVRHSSDGRFITTMAFYTAERSDAAYIEDEEIRELFLQIYDACDEQGYLKHSAGKGWLNRVEHFGDSYDCIQIDTMWPAVNAFVRERYGEDDVVLSEHADRIMGVINVSVLPHNLGKLTASFLDNFLSGLITTVAQRNPVLNWYSLVAYCVYLLLFLWNLWVGKNRRVLQIGGLVLLSIFFNVGLVSLVIFCQTRYTIYNMALFYIALILMLNEWWKARSF
;
A
#
# COMPACT_ATOMS: atom_id res chain seq x y z
N CYS A 1 -8.07 -20.01 -11.99
CA CYS A 1 -7.05 -19.59 -10.99
C CYS A 1 -6.68 -20.71 -10.03
N PHE A 2 -7.64 -21.51 -9.53
CA PHE A 2 -7.37 -22.56 -8.53
C PHE A 2 -6.92 -23.92 -9.11
N HIS A 3 -6.97 -24.09 -10.43
CA HIS A 3 -6.37 -25.24 -11.15
C HIS A 3 -4.99 -24.85 -11.70
N GLN A 4 -4.07 -24.51 -10.80
CA GLN A 4 -2.72 -24.19 -11.23
C GLN A 4 -2.00 -25.45 -11.71
N THR A 5 -1.69 -25.48 -12.99
CA THR A 5 -0.65 -26.35 -13.54
C THR A 5 0.72 -25.80 -13.12
N LYS A 6 1.78 -26.64 -13.15
CA LYS A 6 3.16 -26.17 -12.91
C LYS A 6 3.51 -24.97 -13.82
N LYS A 7 3.10 -25.01 -15.10
CA LYS A 7 3.30 -23.91 -16.06
C LYS A 7 2.56 -22.63 -15.64
N GLY A 8 1.31 -22.74 -15.17
CA GLY A 8 0.53 -21.60 -14.69
C GLY A 8 1.13 -20.95 -13.45
N LEU A 9 1.71 -21.75 -12.53
CA LEU A 9 2.40 -21.21 -11.35
C LEU A 9 3.65 -20.42 -11.75
N VAL A 10 4.49 -20.99 -12.62
CA VAL A 10 5.69 -20.32 -13.12
C VAL A 10 5.32 -19.01 -13.81
N LEU A 11 4.31 -19.03 -14.69
CA LEU A 11 3.84 -17.81 -15.35
C LEU A 11 3.35 -16.76 -14.34
N SER A 12 2.61 -17.17 -13.31
CA SER A 12 2.16 -16.25 -12.26
C SER A 12 3.33 -15.64 -11.48
N CYS A 13 4.39 -16.40 -11.19
CA CYS A 13 5.60 -15.89 -10.56
C CYS A 13 6.34 -14.90 -11.46
N VAL A 14 6.47 -15.21 -12.76
CA VAL A 14 7.09 -14.29 -13.74
C VAL A 14 6.31 -12.99 -13.84
N VAL A 15 4.98 -13.06 -13.93
CA VAL A 15 4.13 -11.86 -13.97
C VAL A 15 4.26 -11.06 -12.67
N ALA A 16 4.21 -11.71 -11.50
CA ALA A 16 4.41 -11.03 -10.22
C ALA A 16 5.79 -10.37 -10.13
N PHE A 17 6.85 -11.04 -10.56
CA PHE A 17 8.21 -10.49 -10.65
C PHE A 17 8.26 -9.24 -11.51
N LEU A 18 7.73 -9.28 -12.73
CA LEU A 18 7.71 -8.13 -13.64
C LEU A 18 6.90 -6.96 -13.06
N MET A 19 5.75 -7.24 -12.44
CA MET A 19 4.92 -6.22 -11.82
C MET A 19 5.63 -5.54 -10.65
N ILE A 20 6.27 -6.31 -9.75
CA ILE A 20 6.98 -5.78 -8.58
C ILE A 20 8.22 -5.00 -9.02
N SER A 21 8.94 -5.49 -10.04
CA SER A 21 10.12 -4.79 -10.59
C SER A 21 9.75 -3.48 -11.28
N ALA A 22 8.55 -3.41 -11.90
CA ALA A 22 8.05 -2.17 -12.49
C ALA A 22 7.57 -1.18 -11.43
N ARG A 23 6.98 -1.67 -10.32
CA ARG A 23 6.45 -0.83 -9.25
C ARG A 23 6.34 -1.63 -7.95
N LYS A 24 7.04 -1.22 -6.89
CA LYS A 24 7.06 -1.92 -5.59
C LYS A 24 5.67 -2.15 -4.98
N GLN A 25 4.72 -1.23 -5.20
CA GLN A 25 3.32 -1.39 -4.79
C GLN A 25 2.69 -2.69 -5.34
N MET A 26 3.17 -3.21 -6.46
CA MET A 26 2.67 -4.42 -7.09
C MET A 26 3.03 -5.71 -6.31
N VAL A 27 3.64 -5.61 -5.13
CA VAL A 27 3.77 -6.73 -4.17
C VAL A 27 2.43 -7.38 -3.86
N ILE A 28 1.33 -6.68 -4.11
CA ILE A 28 -0.04 -7.22 -4.08
C ILE A 28 -0.22 -8.44 -4.99
N ALA A 29 0.48 -8.51 -6.13
CA ALA A 29 0.46 -9.68 -7.01
C ALA A 29 0.97 -10.94 -6.29
N LEU A 30 1.98 -10.79 -5.42
CA LEU A 30 2.49 -11.87 -4.59
C LEU A 30 1.49 -12.25 -3.48
N ALA A 31 0.80 -11.28 -2.87
CA ALA A 31 -0.25 -11.54 -1.89
C ALA A 31 -1.43 -12.32 -2.52
N MET A 32 -1.83 -11.96 -3.74
CA MET A 32 -2.86 -12.69 -4.50
C MET A 32 -2.41 -14.10 -4.85
N LEU A 33 -1.15 -14.29 -5.26
CA LEU A 33 -0.56 -15.60 -5.52
C LEU A 33 -0.54 -16.45 -4.24
N ALA A 34 -0.17 -15.83 -3.10
CA ALA A 34 -0.17 -16.49 -1.80
C ALA A 34 -1.55 -17.05 -1.44
N VAL A 35 -2.60 -16.24 -1.57
CA VAL A 35 -3.97 -16.69 -1.31
C VAL A 35 -4.34 -17.89 -2.22
N CYS A 36 -4.01 -17.84 -3.50
CA CYS A 36 -4.28 -18.93 -4.42
C CYS A 36 -3.55 -20.23 -4.02
N ILE A 37 -2.29 -20.14 -3.61
CA ILE A 37 -1.49 -21.29 -3.15
C ILE A 37 -2.05 -21.87 -1.85
N LEU A 38 -2.35 -21.00 -0.87
CA LEU A 38 -2.86 -21.42 0.45
C LEU A 38 -4.26 -22.06 0.35
N VAL A 39 -5.19 -21.45 -0.40
CA VAL A 39 -6.54 -22.04 -0.62
C VAL A 39 -6.43 -23.41 -1.27
N ARG A 40 -5.52 -23.59 -2.23
CA ARG A 40 -5.26 -24.90 -2.81
C ARG A 40 -4.70 -25.88 -1.77
N GLY A 41 -3.75 -25.43 -0.94
CA GLY A 41 -3.14 -26.23 0.12
C GLY A 41 -4.17 -26.75 1.13
N ILE A 42 -5.06 -25.87 1.56
CA ILE A 42 -6.15 -26.22 2.47
C ILE A 42 -7.08 -27.27 1.83
N ARG A 43 -7.49 -27.06 0.57
CA ARG A 43 -8.35 -28.00 -0.16
C ARG A 43 -7.71 -29.37 -0.40
N SER A 44 -6.40 -29.41 -0.63
CA SER A 44 -5.66 -30.66 -0.85
C SER A 44 -5.16 -31.32 0.45
N ARG A 45 -5.45 -30.75 1.62
CA ARG A 45 -4.95 -31.16 2.94
C ARG A 45 -3.41 -31.21 3.03
N ASN A 46 -2.71 -30.44 2.22
CA ASN A 46 -1.26 -30.34 2.13
C ASN A 46 -0.75 -28.94 2.49
N ALA A 47 -1.19 -28.39 3.62
CA ALA A 47 -0.87 -27.02 4.04
C ALA A 47 0.65 -26.77 4.14
N GLY A 48 1.42 -27.68 4.75
CA GLY A 48 2.87 -27.52 4.89
C GLY A 48 3.60 -27.39 3.56
N ARG A 49 3.24 -28.24 2.56
CA ARG A 49 3.83 -28.15 1.21
C ARG A 49 3.46 -26.83 0.52
N SER A 50 2.26 -26.32 0.76
CA SER A 50 1.83 -25.04 0.17
C SER A 50 2.55 -23.88 0.79
N VAL A 51 2.81 -23.90 2.10
CA VAL A 51 3.64 -22.89 2.78
C VAL A 51 5.07 -22.90 2.26
N ALA A 52 5.69 -24.09 2.12
CA ALA A 52 7.02 -24.22 1.55
C ALA A 52 7.07 -23.69 0.10
N LEU A 53 6.08 -24.05 -0.72
CA LEU A 53 5.97 -23.53 -2.09
C LEU A 53 5.83 -22.02 -2.13
N LEU A 54 5.01 -21.46 -1.25
CA LEU A 54 4.86 -20.01 -1.13
C LEU A 54 6.18 -19.33 -0.74
N ALA A 55 6.90 -19.89 0.23
CA ALA A 55 8.21 -19.36 0.62
C ALA A 55 9.20 -19.34 -0.55
N VAL A 56 9.26 -20.43 -1.34
CA VAL A 56 10.11 -20.51 -2.53
C VAL A 56 9.68 -19.49 -3.59
N CYS A 57 8.37 -19.36 -3.87
CA CYS A 57 7.86 -18.37 -4.83
C CYS A 57 8.16 -16.94 -4.37
N ALA A 58 7.95 -16.64 -3.08
CA ALA A 58 8.22 -15.32 -2.51
C ALA A 58 9.72 -14.99 -2.57
N ALA A 59 10.59 -15.92 -2.15
CA ALA A 59 12.04 -15.74 -2.22
C ALA A 59 12.51 -15.53 -3.67
N GLY A 60 11.99 -16.30 -4.63
CA GLY A 60 12.34 -16.16 -6.04
C GLY A 60 11.89 -14.83 -6.65
N VAL A 61 10.67 -14.39 -6.36
CA VAL A 61 10.10 -13.15 -6.89
C VAL A 61 10.76 -11.93 -6.24
N LEU A 62 10.82 -11.87 -4.91
CA LEU A 62 11.39 -10.73 -4.19
C LEU A 62 12.91 -10.67 -4.34
N GLY A 63 13.59 -11.81 -4.21
CA GLY A 63 15.04 -11.89 -4.42
C GLY A 63 15.43 -11.53 -5.85
N GLY A 64 14.71 -12.05 -6.84
CA GLY A 64 14.92 -11.70 -8.24
C GLY A 64 14.71 -10.21 -8.52
N SER A 65 13.65 -9.60 -7.96
CA SER A 65 13.39 -8.15 -8.08
C SER A 65 14.50 -7.32 -7.42
N THR A 66 14.99 -7.75 -6.24
CA THR A 66 16.12 -7.08 -5.57
C THR A 66 17.41 -7.19 -6.38
N LEU A 67 17.71 -8.37 -6.92
CA LEU A 67 18.90 -8.57 -7.76
C LEU A 67 18.83 -7.74 -9.05
N LEU A 68 17.65 -7.59 -9.64
CA LEU A 68 17.44 -6.73 -10.81
C LEU A 68 17.69 -5.26 -10.47
N ASP A 69 17.21 -4.79 -9.32
CA ASP A 69 17.40 -3.42 -8.83
C ASP A 69 18.89 -3.14 -8.57
N LEU A 70 19.57 -4.03 -7.84
CA LEU A 70 21.01 -3.94 -7.60
C LEU A 70 21.82 -3.95 -8.91
N GLY A 71 21.49 -4.87 -9.82
CA GLY A 71 22.16 -4.98 -11.11
C GLY A 71 21.96 -3.75 -11.97
N TYR A 72 20.75 -3.20 -12.02
CA TYR A 72 20.46 -1.97 -12.74
C TYR A 72 21.25 -0.78 -12.17
N ASN A 73 21.25 -0.60 -10.84
CA ASN A 73 21.98 0.48 -10.20
C ASN A 73 23.49 0.33 -10.37
N TYR A 74 24.01 -0.90 -10.31
CA TYR A 74 25.43 -1.16 -10.59
C TYR A 74 25.83 -0.74 -12.01
N VAL A 75 25.00 -1.05 -13.01
CA VAL A 75 25.29 -0.69 -14.41
C VAL A 75 25.13 0.82 -14.67
N VAL A 76 24.09 1.44 -14.11
CA VAL A 76 23.74 2.83 -14.41
C VAL A 76 24.47 3.82 -13.50
N ARG A 77 24.63 3.49 -12.21
CA ARG A 77 25.21 4.38 -11.19
C ARG A 77 26.61 3.97 -10.77
N GLN A 78 27.12 2.84 -11.27
CA GLN A 78 28.38 2.21 -10.88
C GLN A 78 28.44 1.79 -9.40
N ASP A 79 27.27 1.71 -8.73
CA ASP A 79 27.10 1.32 -7.35
C ASP A 79 26.06 0.22 -7.18
N ALA A 80 26.41 -0.85 -6.46
CA ALA A 80 25.49 -1.96 -6.15
C ALA A 80 24.58 -1.62 -4.94
N VAL A 81 23.82 -0.54 -5.04
CA VAL A 81 22.90 -0.08 -4.00
C VAL A 81 21.46 -0.39 -4.35
N ARG A 82 20.66 -0.69 -3.35
CA ARG A 82 19.20 -0.79 -3.53
C ARG A 82 18.64 0.62 -3.73
N HIS A 83 17.61 0.72 -4.56
CA HIS A 83 16.84 1.97 -4.61
C HIS A 83 16.22 2.21 -3.23
N SER A 84 16.80 3.16 -2.49
CA SER A 84 16.35 3.58 -1.18
C SER A 84 15.39 4.77 -1.32
N SER A 85 14.88 5.30 -0.27
CA SER A 85 13.87 6.36 -0.13
C SER A 85 12.44 5.88 0.14
N ASP A 86 12.24 4.59 0.35
CA ASP A 86 10.93 4.07 0.76
C ASP A 86 10.61 4.48 2.22
N GLY A 87 11.63 4.70 3.05
CA GLY A 87 11.50 5.14 4.44
C GLY A 87 10.74 6.45 4.59
N ARG A 88 10.92 7.40 3.68
CA ARG A 88 10.28 8.72 3.71
C ARG A 88 8.75 8.66 3.76
N PHE A 89 8.12 7.69 3.10
CA PHE A 89 6.67 7.56 3.09
C PHE A 89 6.12 7.20 4.48
N ILE A 90 6.79 6.29 5.16
CA ILE A 90 6.43 5.86 6.52
C ILE A 90 6.73 6.99 7.51
N THR A 91 7.85 7.68 7.34
CA THR A 91 8.24 8.82 8.20
C THR A 91 7.25 9.98 8.07
N THR A 92 6.69 10.22 6.89
CA THR A 92 5.60 11.20 6.72
C THR A 92 4.39 10.85 7.59
N MET A 93 4.02 9.57 7.65
CA MET A 93 2.95 9.11 8.55
C MET A 93 3.33 9.26 10.03
N ALA A 94 4.60 9.03 10.36
CA ALA A 94 5.11 9.24 11.71
C ALA A 94 4.95 10.70 12.12
N PHE A 95 5.43 11.66 11.33
CA PHE A 95 5.26 13.09 11.59
C PHE A 95 3.79 13.51 11.66
N TYR A 96 2.97 13.08 10.69
CA TYR A 96 1.54 13.43 10.67
C TYR A 96 0.82 13.07 11.98
N THR A 97 1.22 11.96 12.62
CA THR A 97 0.56 11.45 13.84
C THR A 97 1.31 11.76 15.13
N ALA A 98 2.54 12.27 15.04
CA ALA A 98 3.40 12.55 16.19
C ALA A 98 2.85 13.64 17.11
N GLU A 99 3.37 13.63 18.32
CA GLU A 99 3.31 14.75 19.27
C GLU A 99 4.73 15.27 19.51
N ARG A 100 4.84 16.52 19.91
CA ARG A 100 6.16 17.12 20.21
C ARG A 100 6.92 16.36 21.30
N SER A 101 6.19 15.79 22.26
CA SER A 101 6.73 14.94 23.32
C SER A 101 7.38 13.65 22.84
N ASP A 102 7.05 13.17 21.62
CA ASP A 102 7.61 11.94 21.07
C ASP A 102 9.12 12.06 20.77
N ALA A 103 9.64 13.28 20.71
CA ALA A 103 11.08 13.55 20.67
C ALA A 103 11.85 12.87 21.80
N ALA A 104 11.23 12.69 22.97
CA ALA A 104 11.84 12.04 24.12
C ALA A 104 12.20 10.56 23.87
N TYR A 105 11.58 9.90 22.88
CA TYR A 105 11.87 8.51 22.52
C TYR A 105 13.05 8.37 21.54
N ILE A 106 13.57 9.47 21.00
CA ILE A 106 14.73 9.48 20.11
C ILE A 106 15.98 9.63 20.97
N GLU A 107 16.80 8.58 21.04
CA GLU A 107 18.01 8.57 21.88
C GLU A 107 19.11 9.49 21.34
N ASP A 108 19.29 9.50 20.01
CA ASP A 108 20.28 10.34 19.34
C ASP A 108 19.87 11.82 19.40
N GLU A 109 20.72 12.63 20.02
CA GLU A 109 20.40 14.05 20.29
C GLU A 109 20.27 14.88 19.01
N GLU A 110 21.15 14.64 18.03
CA GLU A 110 21.10 15.38 16.76
C GLU A 110 19.86 15.03 15.94
N ILE A 111 19.50 13.73 15.92
CA ILE A 111 18.27 13.28 15.25
C ILE A 111 17.02 13.78 15.98
N ARG A 112 17.08 13.88 17.32
CA ARG A 112 16.01 14.45 18.13
C ARG A 112 15.80 15.93 17.84
N GLU A 113 16.88 16.72 17.72
CA GLU A 113 16.80 18.12 17.35
C GLU A 113 16.25 18.29 15.93
N LEU A 114 16.70 17.48 14.97
CA LEU A 114 16.14 17.47 13.62
C LEU A 114 14.65 17.12 13.61
N PHE A 115 14.23 16.12 14.40
CA PHE A 115 12.82 15.79 14.56
C PHE A 115 12.01 16.96 15.08
N LEU A 116 12.49 17.66 16.13
CA LEU A 116 11.82 18.84 16.69
C LEU A 116 11.71 19.97 15.68
N GLN A 117 12.78 20.23 14.92
CA GLN A 117 12.78 21.25 13.86
C GLN A 117 11.71 20.96 12.80
N ILE A 118 11.63 19.72 12.32
CA ILE A 118 10.64 19.31 11.32
C ILE A 118 9.23 19.35 11.91
N TYR A 119 9.06 18.85 13.14
CA TYR A 119 7.78 18.85 13.84
C TYR A 119 7.24 20.27 14.01
N ASP A 120 8.04 21.17 14.56
CA ASP A 120 7.66 22.55 14.83
C ASP A 120 7.28 23.28 13.52
N ALA A 121 8.04 23.08 12.44
CA ALA A 121 7.70 23.61 11.12
C ALA A 121 6.38 23.07 10.56
N CYS A 122 6.10 21.77 10.74
CA CYS A 122 4.82 21.17 10.32
C CYS A 122 3.66 21.66 11.19
N ASP A 123 3.88 21.87 12.47
CA ASP A 123 2.86 22.35 13.42
C ASP A 123 2.47 23.80 13.16
N GLU A 124 3.46 24.69 12.95
CA GLU A 124 3.23 26.09 12.59
C GLU A 124 2.40 26.26 11.32
N GLN A 125 2.56 25.35 10.36
CA GLN A 125 1.79 25.33 9.11
C GLN A 125 0.44 24.59 9.22
N GLY A 126 0.17 23.96 10.37
CA GLY A 126 -1.07 23.24 10.60
C GLY A 126 -1.18 21.91 9.82
N TYR A 127 -0.05 21.29 9.46
CA TYR A 127 -0.04 20.05 8.69
C TYR A 127 -0.26 18.79 9.52
N LEU A 128 -0.17 18.90 10.86
CA LEU A 128 -0.26 17.74 11.74
C LEU A 128 -1.71 17.33 12.01
N LYS A 129 -1.91 16.07 12.35
CA LYS A 129 -3.23 15.45 12.53
C LYS A 129 -4.14 16.20 13.51
N HIS A 130 -3.59 16.81 14.55
CA HIS A 130 -4.39 17.54 15.55
C HIS A 130 -5.03 18.83 14.99
N SER A 131 -4.49 19.35 13.89
CA SER A 131 -5.06 20.49 13.16
C SER A 131 -6.22 20.11 12.25
N ALA A 132 -6.44 18.78 12.02
CA ALA A 132 -7.53 18.31 11.21
C ALA A 132 -8.90 18.63 11.82
N GLY A 133 -9.82 19.10 11.00
CA GLY A 133 -11.20 19.39 11.40
C GLY A 133 -11.94 18.14 11.91
N LYS A 134 -13.04 18.37 12.65
CA LYS A 134 -13.90 17.27 13.12
C LYS A 134 -14.60 16.58 11.95
N GLY A 135 -14.79 15.28 12.05
CA GLY A 135 -15.48 14.46 11.05
C GLY A 135 -14.51 13.72 10.12
N TRP A 136 -14.99 12.61 9.59
CA TRP A 136 -14.17 11.71 8.74
C TRP A 136 -13.68 12.40 7.46
N LEU A 137 -14.56 13.12 6.78
CA LEU A 137 -14.22 13.77 5.50
C LEU A 137 -13.12 14.81 5.69
N ASN A 138 -13.24 15.68 6.71
CA ASN A 138 -12.26 16.71 7.01
C ASN A 138 -10.89 16.11 7.36
N ARG A 139 -10.86 15.00 8.12
CA ARG A 139 -9.58 14.33 8.43
C ARG A 139 -8.92 13.71 7.20
N VAL A 140 -9.69 13.13 6.29
CA VAL A 140 -9.18 12.55 5.04
C VAL A 140 -8.68 13.63 4.09
N GLU A 141 -9.39 14.75 3.98
CA GLU A 141 -8.98 15.90 3.16
C GLU A 141 -7.72 16.52 3.71
N HIS A 142 -7.70 16.84 5.01
CA HIS A 142 -6.53 17.37 5.69
C HIS A 142 -5.32 16.47 5.51
N PHE A 143 -5.45 15.16 5.68
CA PHE A 143 -4.33 14.23 5.48
C PHE A 143 -3.83 14.25 4.02
N GLY A 144 -4.75 14.29 3.05
CA GLY A 144 -4.38 14.38 1.64
C GLY A 144 -3.64 15.66 1.27
N ASP A 145 -4.07 16.79 1.82
CA ASP A 145 -3.48 18.12 1.57
C ASP A 145 -2.12 18.29 2.29
N SER A 146 -2.02 17.75 3.51
CA SER A 146 -0.81 17.87 4.32
C SER A 146 0.30 16.90 3.93
N TYR A 147 -0.02 15.75 3.32
CA TYR A 147 0.92 14.65 3.10
C TYR A 147 2.15 15.07 2.28
N ASP A 148 1.92 15.67 1.12
CA ASP A 148 3.01 16.10 0.23
C ASP A 148 3.75 17.31 0.85
N CYS A 149 3.08 18.21 1.57
CA CYS A 149 3.70 19.34 2.28
C CYS A 149 4.65 18.86 3.39
N ILE A 150 4.24 17.88 4.19
CA ILE A 150 5.12 17.26 5.20
C ILE A 150 6.31 16.57 4.51
N GLN A 151 6.04 15.75 3.49
CA GLN A 151 7.05 14.93 2.86
C GLN A 151 8.04 15.73 2.02
N ILE A 152 7.51 16.53 1.09
CA ILE A 152 8.31 17.15 0.00
C ILE A 152 8.82 18.52 0.43
N ASP A 153 7.96 19.32 1.09
CA ASP A 153 8.28 20.72 1.35
C ASP A 153 8.99 20.93 2.70
N THR A 154 8.80 20.02 3.67
CA THR A 154 9.33 20.18 5.03
C THR A 154 10.37 19.12 5.40
N MET A 155 9.96 17.86 5.49
CA MET A 155 10.79 16.76 6.02
C MET A 155 11.98 16.44 5.13
N TRP A 156 11.74 16.21 3.84
CA TRP A 156 12.80 15.78 2.91
C TRP A 156 13.90 16.82 2.73
N PRO A 157 13.60 18.13 2.56
CA PRO A 157 14.62 19.16 2.52
C PRO A 157 15.45 19.27 3.81
N ALA A 158 14.79 19.17 4.98
CA ALA A 158 15.48 19.26 6.26
C ALA A 158 16.42 18.06 6.49
N VAL A 159 15.96 16.82 6.20
CA VAL A 159 16.78 15.60 6.30
C VAL A 159 17.97 15.68 5.33
N ASN A 160 17.73 16.10 4.08
CA ASN A 160 18.80 16.22 3.09
C ASN A 160 19.84 17.30 3.48
N ALA A 161 19.39 18.44 3.98
CA ALA A 161 20.30 19.49 4.45
C ALA A 161 21.17 18.96 5.61
N PHE A 162 20.56 18.29 6.58
CA PHE A 162 21.24 17.69 7.70
C PHE A 162 22.28 16.64 7.28
N VAL A 163 21.96 15.81 6.29
CA VAL A 163 22.89 14.78 5.79
C VAL A 163 24.00 15.40 4.96
N ARG A 164 23.71 16.38 4.09
CA ARG A 164 24.74 17.08 3.27
C ARG A 164 25.79 17.76 4.11
N GLU A 165 25.38 18.40 5.18
CA GLU A 165 26.29 19.08 6.09
C GLU A 165 27.33 18.13 6.70
N ARG A 166 26.95 16.85 6.94
CA ARG A 166 27.79 15.85 7.64
C ARG A 166 28.53 14.90 6.72
N TYR A 167 27.94 14.53 5.59
CA TYR A 167 28.43 13.43 4.75
C TYR A 167 28.78 13.86 3.32
N GLY A 168 28.60 15.15 2.97
CA GLY A 168 28.90 15.66 1.65
C GLY A 168 27.75 15.53 0.65
N GLU A 169 28.04 15.72 -0.64
CA GLU A 169 27.01 15.86 -1.70
C GLU A 169 26.79 14.59 -2.55
N ASP A 170 27.44 13.47 -2.22
CA ASP A 170 27.26 12.23 -2.98
C ASP A 170 25.83 11.67 -2.79
N ASP A 171 25.08 11.60 -3.90
CA ASP A 171 23.65 11.21 -3.87
C ASP A 171 23.38 9.82 -3.28
N VAL A 172 24.33 8.88 -3.41
CA VAL A 172 24.20 7.53 -2.86
C VAL A 172 24.35 7.57 -1.35
N VAL A 173 25.40 8.25 -0.88
CA VAL A 173 25.68 8.45 0.56
C VAL A 173 24.54 9.23 1.21
N LEU A 174 24.05 10.29 0.56
CA LEU A 174 22.90 11.07 1.04
C LEU A 174 21.65 10.21 1.22
N SER A 175 21.34 9.38 0.24
CA SER A 175 20.15 8.53 0.28
C SER A 175 20.24 7.47 1.38
N GLU A 176 21.40 6.86 1.59
CA GLU A 176 21.60 5.84 2.63
C GLU A 176 21.49 6.43 4.04
N HIS A 177 22.16 7.57 4.28
CA HIS A 177 22.10 8.25 5.57
C HIS A 177 20.71 8.83 5.86
N ALA A 178 20.04 9.39 4.86
CA ALA A 178 18.66 9.87 5.02
C ALA A 178 17.71 8.72 5.41
N ASP A 179 17.79 7.57 4.74
CA ASP A 179 16.99 6.40 5.09
C ASP A 179 17.30 5.88 6.51
N ARG A 180 18.56 5.93 6.94
CA ARG A 180 18.95 5.54 8.30
C ARG A 180 18.33 6.48 9.34
N ILE A 181 18.41 7.79 9.15
CA ILE A 181 17.82 8.80 10.04
C ILE A 181 16.30 8.61 10.13
N MET A 182 15.65 8.50 8.99
CA MET A 182 14.21 8.23 8.94
C MET A 182 13.85 6.90 9.61
N GLY A 183 14.68 5.89 9.48
CA GLY A 183 14.54 4.61 10.17
C GLY A 183 14.57 4.77 11.69
N VAL A 184 15.51 5.56 12.23
CA VAL A 184 15.59 5.87 13.66
C VAL A 184 14.31 6.57 14.14
N ILE A 185 13.87 7.62 13.44
CA ILE A 185 12.63 8.34 13.76
C ILE A 185 11.43 7.38 13.77
N ASN A 186 11.30 6.55 12.73
CA ASN A 186 10.18 5.62 12.62
C ASN A 186 10.13 4.61 13.77
N VAL A 187 11.26 4.01 14.11
CA VAL A 187 11.33 2.99 15.19
C VAL A 187 11.05 3.64 16.56
N SER A 188 11.49 4.89 16.76
CA SER A 188 11.29 5.60 18.02
C SER A 188 9.87 6.14 18.19
N VAL A 189 9.25 6.66 17.13
CA VAL A 189 7.98 7.42 17.22
C VAL A 189 6.74 6.57 16.95
N LEU A 190 6.77 5.69 15.93
CA LEU A 190 5.57 4.95 15.49
C LEU A 190 4.97 4.05 16.58
N PRO A 191 5.74 3.31 17.40
CA PRO A 191 5.15 2.43 18.44
C PRO A 191 4.31 3.19 19.45
N HIS A 192 4.63 4.44 19.73
CA HIS A 192 3.91 5.28 20.71
C HIS A 192 2.64 5.91 20.14
N ASN A 193 2.51 5.94 18.81
CA ASN A 193 1.38 6.54 18.08
C ASN A 193 0.47 5.53 17.38
N LEU A 194 0.52 4.23 17.73
CA LEU A 194 -0.24 3.17 17.06
C LEU A 194 -1.75 3.43 17.00
N GLY A 195 -2.33 4.01 18.04
CA GLY A 195 -3.76 4.35 18.05
C GLY A 195 -4.12 5.42 17.02
N LYS A 196 -3.31 6.48 16.89
CA LYS A 196 -3.49 7.55 15.91
C LYS A 196 -3.20 7.07 14.48
N LEU A 197 -2.18 6.23 14.32
CA LEU A 197 -1.84 5.58 13.05
C LEU A 197 -2.98 4.68 12.56
N THR A 198 -3.53 3.84 13.46
CA THR A 198 -4.66 2.97 13.13
C THR A 198 -5.88 3.77 12.71
N ALA A 199 -6.20 4.87 13.42
CA ALA A 199 -7.30 5.74 13.03
C ALA A 199 -7.07 6.40 11.67
N SER A 200 -5.86 6.90 11.39
CA SER A 200 -5.50 7.47 10.09
C SER A 200 -5.53 6.42 8.98
N PHE A 201 -5.04 5.21 9.27
CA PHE A 201 -5.14 4.08 8.34
C PHE A 201 -6.60 3.77 7.98
N LEU A 202 -7.50 3.68 8.96
CA LEU A 202 -8.91 3.38 8.71
C LEU A 202 -9.59 4.49 7.90
N ASP A 203 -9.34 5.76 8.24
CA ASP A 203 -9.86 6.90 7.49
C ASP A 203 -9.39 6.86 6.03
N ASN A 204 -8.11 6.61 5.81
CA ASN A 204 -7.47 6.52 4.50
C ASN A 204 -7.93 5.27 3.72
N PHE A 205 -8.10 4.14 4.39
CA PHE A 205 -8.59 2.90 3.80
C PHE A 205 -10.02 3.06 3.27
N LEU A 206 -10.92 3.66 4.04
CA LEU A 206 -12.28 3.96 3.59
C LEU A 206 -12.27 4.91 2.39
N SER A 207 -11.44 5.95 2.42
CA SER A 207 -11.24 6.85 1.28
C SER A 207 -10.74 6.09 0.05
N GLY A 208 -9.79 5.18 0.23
CA GLY A 208 -9.24 4.35 -0.83
C GLY A 208 -10.26 3.41 -1.47
N LEU A 209 -11.16 2.83 -0.69
CA LEU A 209 -12.29 2.04 -1.23
C LEU A 209 -13.19 2.91 -2.11
N ILE A 210 -13.53 4.11 -1.67
CA ILE A 210 -14.34 5.04 -2.46
C ILE A 210 -13.62 5.42 -3.76
N THR A 211 -12.36 5.83 -3.67
CA THR A 211 -11.57 6.25 -4.85
C THR A 211 -11.24 5.10 -5.82
N THR A 212 -11.41 3.86 -5.41
CA THR A 212 -11.31 2.69 -6.29
C THR A 212 -12.50 2.61 -7.27
N VAL A 213 -13.67 3.09 -6.87
CA VAL A 213 -14.91 2.97 -7.68
C VAL A 213 -15.23 4.27 -8.42
N ALA A 214 -14.98 5.43 -7.78
CA ALA A 214 -15.21 6.74 -8.36
C ALA A 214 -14.31 7.79 -7.73
N GLN A 215 -14.27 8.99 -8.31
CA GLN A 215 -13.58 10.12 -7.68
C GLN A 215 -14.25 10.49 -6.35
N ARG A 216 -13.44 10.96 -5.37
CA ARG A 216 -13.97 11.42 -4.10
C ARG A 216 -14.78 12.70 -4.28
N ASN A 217 -16.08 12.61 -4.04
CA ASN A 217 -17.05 13.69 -4.17
C ASN A 217 -18.29 13.30 -3.35
N PRO A 218 -18.99 14.20 -2.68
CA PRO A 218 -20.15 13.83 -1.84
C PRO A 218 -21.19 12.96 -2.54
N VAL A 219 -21.51 13.23 -3.80
CA VAL A 219 -22.45 12.43 -4.60
C VAL A 219 -21.83 11.08 -4.99
N LEU A 220 -20.59 11.08 -5.49
CA LEU A 220 -19.92 9.88 -5.95
C LEU A 220 -19.51 8.94 -4.78
N ASN A 221 -19.38 9.47 -3.57
CA ASN A 221 -19.21 8.64 -2.38
C ASN A 221 -20.43 7.74 -2.15
N TRP A 222 -21.64 8.29 -2.29
CA TRP A 222 -22.88 7.50 -2.23
C TRP A 222 -22.98 6.50 -3.38
N TYR A 223 -22.61 6.92 -4.59
CA TYR A 223 -22.55 6.01 -5.73
C TYR A 223 -21.58 4.84 -5.44
N SER A 224 -20.41 5.10 -4.89
CA SER A 224 -19.44 4.07 -4.54
C SER A 224 -20.00 3.08 -3.51
N LEU A 225 -20.68 3.58 -2.48
CA LEU A 225 -21.33 2.73 -1.48
C LEU A 225 -22.38 1.81 -2.14
N VAL A 226 -23.26 2.37 -2.97
CA VAL A 226 -24.27 1.59 -3.69
C VAL A 226 -23.63 0.56 -4.61
N ALA A 227 -22.57 0.92 -5.35
CA ALA A 227 -21.85 0.01 -6.23
C ALA A 227 -21.24 -1.18 -5.46
N TYR A 228 -20.63 -0.94 -4.28
CA TYR A 228 -20.15 -2.01 -3.42
C TYR A 228 -21.28 -2.88 -2.87
N CYS A 229 -22.40 -2.29 -2.46
CA CYS A 229 -23.56 -3.06 -2.01
C CYS A 229 -24.08 -3.97 -3.13
N VAL A 230 -24.23 -3.45 -4.35
CA VAL A 230 -24.67 -4.24 -5.52
C VAL A 230 -23.65 -5.34 -5.81
N TYR A 231 -22.36 -5.03 -5.77
CA TYR A 231 -21.30 -6.03 -5.97
C TYR A 231 -21.39 -7.17 -4.95
N LEU A 232 -21.52 -6.83 -3.67
CA LEU A 232 -21.61 -7.83 -2.60
C LEU A 232 -22.89 -8.67 -2.71
N LEU A 233 -24.03 -8.06 -3.02
CA LEU A 233 -25.28 -8.79 -3.23
C LEU A 233 -25.18 -9.76 -4.40
N LEU A 234 -24.60 -9.33 -5.53
CA LEU A 234 -24.38 -10.22 -6.68
C LEU A 234 -23.33 -11.30 -6.37
N PHE A 235 -22.29 -10.98 -5.62
CA PHE A 235 -21.30 -11.96 -5.19
C PHE A 235 -21.92 -13.04 -4.29
N LEU A 236 -22.70 -12.64 -3.29
CA LEU A 236 -23.42 -13.56 -2.40
C LEU A 236 -24.44 -14.39 -3.17
N TRP A 237 -25.20 -13.77 -4.09
CA TRP A 237 -26.12 -14.51 -4.94
C TRP A 237 -25.39 -15.56 -5.80
N ASN A 238 -24.28 -15.20 -6.44
CA ASN A 238 -23.45 -16.15 -7.19
C ASN A 238 -22.86 -17.26 -6.30
N LEU A 239 -22.59 -16.97 -5.03
CA LEU A 239 -22.10 -17.96 -4.06
C LEU A 239 -23.17 -19.02 -3.74
N TRP A 240 -24.43 -18.60 -3.59
CA TRP A 240 -25.52 -19.44 -3.09
C TRP A 240 -26.33 -20.10 -4.24
N VAL A 241 -26.60 -19.37 -5.29
CA VAL A 241 -27.48 -19.77 -6.39
C VAL A 241 -26.72 -20.00 -7.70
N GLY A 242 -25.65 -19.26 -7.90
CA GLY A 242 -24.89 -19.25 -9.16
C GLY A 242 -24.19 -20.58 -9.40
N LYS A 243 -24.31 -21.09 -10.64
CA LYS A 243 -23.65 -22.33 -11.08
C LYS A 243 -22.21 -22.10 -11.58
N ASN A 244 -21.87 -20.84 -11.90
CA ASN A 244 -20.59 -20.51 -12.53
C ASN A 244 -19.50 -20.20 -11.50
N ARG A 245 -18.78 -21.23 -11.06
CA ARG A 245 -17.67 -21.11 -10.11
C ARG A 245 -16.53 -20.17 -10.59
N ARG A 246 -16.36 -20.00 -11.92
CA ARG A 246 -15.30 -19.12 -12.45
C ARG A 246 -15.63 -17.66 -12.18
N VAL A 247 -16.87 -17.24 -12.42
CA VAL A 247 -17.32 -15.87 -12.13
C VAL A 247 -17.20 -15.55 -10.63
N LEU A 248 -17.61 -16.50 -9.78
CA LEU A 248 -17.42 -16.35 -8.32
C LEU A 248 -15.96 -16.21 -7.92
N GLN A 249 -15.05 -17.01 -8.51
CA GLN A 249 -13.61 -16.91 -8.24
C GLN A 249 -13.04 -15.58 -8.69
N ILE A 250 -13.42 -15.08 -9.88
CA ILE A 250 -12.98 -13.77 -10.39
C ILE A 250 -13.47 -12.68 -9.46
N GLY A 251 -14.77 -12.66 -9.10
CA GLY A 251 -15.33 -11.67 -8.19
C GLY A 251 -14.63 -11.65 -6.82
N GLY A 252 -14.39 -12.81 -6.22
CA GLY A 252 -13.66 -12.90 -4.96
C GLY A 252 -12.21 -12.44 -5.05
N LEU A 253 -11.50 -12.79 -6.12
CA LEU A 253 -10.13 -12.33 -6.33
C LEU A 253 -10.05 -10.83 -6.56
N VAL A 254 -11.00 -10.25 -7.28
CA VAL A 254 -11.06 -8.79 -7.48
C VAL A 254 -11.30 -8.06 -6.17
N LEU A 255 -12.28 -8.48 -5.35
CA LEU A 255 -12.47 -7.89 -4.02
C LEU A 255 -11.20 -7.98 -3.18
N LEU A 256 -10.59 -9.15 -3.14
CA LEU A 256 -9.36 -9.36 -2.38
C LEU A 256 -8.22 -8.47 -2.89
N SER A 257 -8.09 -8.32 -4.22
CA SER A 257 -7.12 -7.41 -4.84
C SER A 257 -7.34 -5.97 -4.41
N ILE A 258 -8.59 -5.51 -4.41
CA ILE A 258 -8.95 -4.16 -3.95
C ILE A 258 -8.56 -3.97 -2.48
N PHE A 259 -8.95 -4.89 -1.60
CA PHE A 259 -8.63 -4.80 -0.18
C PHE A 259 -7.11 -4.79 0.09
N PHE A 260 -6.35 -5.66 -0.56
CA PHE A 260 -4.89 -5.66 -0.41
C PHE A 260 -4.24 -4.40 -0.96
N ASN A 261 -4.67 -3.94 -2.13
CA ASN A 261 -4.09 -2.73 -2.72
C ASN A 261 -4.40 -1.50 -1.88
N VAL A 262 -5.68 -1.28 -1.55
CA VAL A 262 -6.07 -0.14 -0.73
C VAL A 262 -5.44 -0.23 0.66
N GLY A 263 -5.39 -1.43 1.26
CA GLY A 263 -4.73 -1.65 2.55
C GLY A 263 -3.25 -1.31 2.51
N LEU A 264 -2.51 -1.79 1.50
CA LEU A 264 -1.09 -1.50 1.35
C LEU A 264 -0.83 0.00 1.14
N VAL A 265 -1.61 0.62 0.24
CA VAL A 265 -1.47 2.06 -0.02
C VAL A 265 -1.78 2.87 1.22
N SER A 266 -2.85 2.53 1.95
CA SER A 266 -3.26 3.25 3.16
C SER A 266 -2.28 3.15 4.33
N LEU A 267 -1.43 2.11 4.34
CA LEU A 267 -0.38 1.96 5.35
C LEU A 267 0.82 2.88 5.11
N VAL A 268 1.04 3.29 3.87
CA VAL A 268 2.30 3.92 3.45
C VAL A 268 2.09 5.35 2.97
N ILE A 269 0.98 5.62 2.27
CA ILE A 269 0.69 6.90 1.63
C ILE A 269 -0.81 7.15 1.66
N PHE A 270 -1.25 8.41 1.48
CA PHE A 270 -2.67 8.65 1.33
C PHE A 270 -3.21 8.12 -0.02
N CYS A 271 -4.44 7.57 0.00
CA CYS A 271 -5.04 6.93 -1.16
C CYS A 271 -5.50 7.94 -2.20
N GLN A 272 -4.78 8.01 -3.31
CA GLN A 272 -5.15 8.76 -4.51
C GLN A 272 -5.68 7.83 -5.58
N THR A 273 -6.51 8.35 -6.48
CA THR A 273 -7.06 7.60 -7.63
C THR A 273 -5.97 6.97 -8.49
N ARG A 274 -4.81 7.61 -8.65
CA ARG A 274 -3.66 7.07 -9.39
C ARG A 274 -3.13 5.74 -8.86
N TYR A 275 -3.38 5.42 -7.57
CA TYR A 275 -2.96 4.15 -6.96
C TYR A 275 -4.03 3.07 -7.01
N THR A 276 -5.27 3.42 -7.33
CA THR A 276 -6.42 2.51 -7.29
C THR A 276 -7.10 2.30 -8.65
N ILE A 277 -6.78 3.12 -9.65
CA ILE A 277 -7.47 3.16 -10.95
C ILE A 277 -7.49 1.81 -11.69
N TYR A 278 -6.42 1.02 -11.58
CA TYR A 278 -6.40 -0.31 -12.20
C TYR A 278 -7.35 -1.31 -11.52
N ASN A 279 -7.64 -1.13 -10.24
CA ASN A 279 -8.66 -1.90 -9.54
C ASN A 279 -10.08 -1.50 -9.97
N MET A 280 -10.29 -0.26 -10.39
CA MET A 280 -11.58 0.22 -10.90
C MET A 280 -12.01 -0.60 -12.12
N ALA A 281 -11.12 -0.79 -13.10
CA ALA A 281 -11.42 -1.60 -14.28
C ALA A 281 -11.79 -3.04 -13.89
N LEU A 282 -11.04 -3.66 -12.97
CA LEU A 282 -11.31 -5.01 -12.49
C LEU A 282 -12.64 -5.11 -11.75
N PHE A 283 -12.98 -4.09 -10.93
CA PHE A 283 -14.24 -4.00 -10.22
C PHE A 283 -15.44 -4.05 -11.17
N TYR A 284 -15.45 -3.19 -12.20
CA TYR A 284 -16.56 -3.14 -13.16
C TYR A 284 -16.63 -4.37 -14.06
N ILE A 285 -15.50 -4.93 -14.48
CA ILE A 285 -15.47 -6.20 -15.22
C ILE A 285 -16.11 -7.32 -14.39
N ALA A 286 -15.71 -7.47 -13.13
CA ALA A 286 -16.28 -8.49 -12.26
C ALA A 286 -17.76 -8.26 -11.99
N LEU A 287 -18.18 -7.01 -11.80
CA LEU A 287 -19.58 -6.62 -11.60
C LEU A 287 -20.44 -7.01 -12.82
N ILE A 288 -19.98 -6.69 -14.04
CA ILE A 288 -20.67 -7.03 -15.27
C ILE A 288 -20.78 -8.54 -15.46
N LEU A 289 -19.70 -9.29 -15.17
CA LEU A 289 -19.73 -10.75 -15.26
C LEU A 289 -20.74 -11.35 -14.29
N MET A 290 -20.80 -10.88 -13.05
CA MET A 290 -21.78 -11.35 -12.06
C MET A 290 -23.21 -10.96 -12.42
N LEU A 291 -23.42 -9.77 -12.97
CA LEU A 291 -24.71 -9.28 -13.45
C LEU A 291 -25.24 -10.14 -14.62
N ASN A 292 -24.35 -10.48 -15.56
CA ASN A 292 -24.69 -11.35 -16.70
C ASN A 292 -25.10 -12.77 -16.26
N GLU A 293 -24.42 -13.35 -15.25
CA GLU A 293 -24.85 -14.64 -14.69
C GLU A 293 -26.20 -14.55 -13.99
N TRP A 294 -26.45 -13.47 -13.26
CA TRP A 294 -27.73 -13.21 -12.61
C TRP A 294 -28.87 -13.07 -13.64
N TRP A 295 -28.61 -12.34 -14.74
CA TRP A 295 -29.58 -12.16 -15.83
C TRP A 295 -29.92 -13.48 -16.51
N LYS A 296 -28.92 -14.26 -16.88
CA LYS A 296 -29.11 -15.59 -17.50
C LYS A 296 -29.94 -16.52 -16.64
N ALA A 297 -29.76 -16.50 -15.31
CA ALA A 297 -30.50 -17.36 -14.40
C ALA A 297 -31.99 -16.98 -14.28
N ARG A 298 -32.38 -15.77 -14.68
CA ARG A 298 -33.80 -15.31 -14.70
C ARG A 298 -34.49 -15.53 -16.04
N SER A 299 -33.70 -15.73 -17.09
CA SER A 299 -34.24 -15.89 -18.46
C SER A 299 -34.62 -17.34 -18.77
N PHE A 300 -34.52 -18.23 -17.78
CA PHE A 300 -34.99 -19.62 -17.77
C PHE A 300 -35.97 -19.84 -16.62
#